data_603c349d59b93dfdfb793a9166b1cc57
#
_entry.id   603c349d59b93dfdfb793a9166b1cc57
#
_cell.length_a   1.000
_cell.length_b   1.000
_cell.length_c   1.000
_cell.angle_alpha   90.00
_cell.angle_beta   90.00
_cell.angle_gamma   90.00
#
_symmetry.space_group_name_H-M   'P 1'
#
loop_
_entity.id
_entity.type
_entity.pdbx_description
1 polymer ?
#
loop_
_entity_poly.entity_id
_entity_poly.type
_entity_poly.pdbx_seq_one_letter_code
_entity_poly.pdbx_strand_id
1 'polypeptide(L)'
;FRLRRRCRMDKRIGIVGIVIEDLSCVERINAILHEYAGLIVGRMGLPYRERGVSVISLIVDGSNDEISALTGKLGRVGGASVKSMITKNSN
;
A
#
# COMPACT_ATOMS: atom_id res chain seq x y z
N PHE A 1 9.74 17.95 -9.86
CA PHE A 1 10.11 17.53 -8.96
C PHE A 1 10.59 18.33 -7.86
N ARG A 2 11.08 19.46 -7.96
CA ARG A 2 11.55 20.19 -6.95
C ARG A 2 10.46 20.67 -6.14
N LEU A 3 9.32 20.98 -6.66
CA LEU A 3 8.28 21.42 -5.85
C LEU A 3 7.91 20.48 -4.83
N ARG A 4 8.09 19.22 -5.05
CA ARG A 4 7.81 18.30 -4.11
C ARG A 4 8.54 18.41 -2.87
N ARG A 5 9.66 19.02 -2.88
CA ARG A 5 10.40 19.16 -1.72
C ARG A 5 9.70 19.83 -0.65
N ARG A 6 8.88 20.76 -0.92
CA ARG A 6 8.22 21.43 0.10
C ARG A 6 7.30 20.55 0.80
N CYS A 7 6.73 19.60 0.15
CA CYS A 7 5.80 18.75 0.81
C CYS A 7 6.44 17.69 1.60
N ARG A 8 7.78 17.60 1.51
CA ARG A 8 8.43 16.62 2.24
C ARG A 8 8.26 16.70 3.68
N MET A 9 7.96 17.83 4.23
CA MET A 9 7.80 17.94 5.64
C MET A 9 6.71 17.05 6.15
N ASP A 10 5.71 16.75 5.34
CA ASP A 10 4.65 15.89 5.78
C ASP A 10 4.80 14.48 5.28
N LYS A 11 5.85 14.20 4.55
CA LYS A 11 5.98 12.88 3.96
C LYS A 11 6.54 11.88 4.92
N ARG A 12 6.02 10.69 4.82
CA ARG A 12 6.44 9.59 5.68
C ARG A 12 6.66 8.37 4.82
N ILE A 13 7.49 7.48 5.30
CA ILE A 13 7.71 6.22 4.63
C ILE A 13 6.83 5.19 5.33
N GLY A 14 6.15 4.40 4.56
CA GLY A 14 5.30 3.37 5.12
C GLY A 14 5.52 2.04 4.42
N ILE A 15 5.15 0.99 5.10
CA ILE A 15 5.17 -0.35 4.55
C ILE A 15 3.76 -0.89 4.69
N VAL A 16 3.21 -1.39 3.60
CA VAL A 16 1.86 -1.93 3.61
C VAL A 16 1.92 -3.37 3.19
N GLY A 17 1.41 -4.25 4.02
CA GLY A 17 1.37 -5.67 3.71
C GLY A 17 -0.05 -6.09 3.41
N ILE A 18 -0.24 -6.85 2.36
CA ILE A 18 -1.54 -7.31 1.94
C ILE A 18 -1.47 -8.82 1.74
N VAL A 19 -2.34 -9.56 2.40
CA VAL A 19 -2.45 -10.98 2.16
C VAL A 19 -3.80 -11.21 1.53
N ILE A 20 -3.81 -11.68 0.30
CA ILE A 20 -5.04 -11.91 -0.44
C ILE A 20 -5.42 -13.36 -0.27
N GLU A 21 -6.47 -13.60 0.48
CA GLU A 21 -6.92 -14.93 0.79
C GLU A 21 -7.95 -15.44 -0.22
N ASP A 22 -8.68 -14.52 -0.83
CA ASP A 22 -9.65 -14.86 -1.85
C ASP A 22 -9.12 -14.27 -3.16
N LEU A 23 -8.61 -15.13 -4.02
CA LEU A 23 -7.98 -14.65 -5.24
C LEU A 23 -8.93 -13.93 -6.18
N SER A 24 -10.22 -14.05 -5.97
CA SER A 24 -11.15 -13.32 -6.82
C SER A 24 -11.07 -11.82 -6.59
N CYS A 25 -10.45 -11.36 -5.52
CA CYS A 25 -10.34 -9.93 -5.27
C CYS A 25 -9.04 -9.32 -5.80
N VAL A 26 -8.20 -10.12 -6.46
CA VAL A 26 -6.92 -9.62 -6.95
C VAL A 26 -7.07 -8.43 -7.89
N GLU A 27 -8.02 -8.48 -8.80
CA GLU A 27 -8.18 -7.37 -9.73
C GLU A 27 -8.58 -6.10 -9.02
N ARG A 28 -9.41 -6.22 -8.00
CA ARG A 28 -9.82 -5.04 -7.28
C ARG A 28 -8.66 -4.45 -6.52
N ILE A 29 -7.84 -5.30 -5.90
CA ILE A 29 -6.66 -4.83 -5.21
C ILE A 29 -5.72 -4.13 -6.20
N ASN A 30 -5.48 -4.73 -7.36
CA ASN A 30 -4.60 -4.12 -8.33
C ASN A 30 -5.13 -2.79 -8.85
N ALA A 31 -6.44 -2.66 -8.99
CA ALA A 31 -7.02 -1.40 -9.43
C ALA A 31 -6.77 -0.29 -8.40
N ILE A 32 -6.89 -0.63 -7.12
CA ILE A 32 -6.63 0.35 -6.07
C ILE A 32 -5.16 0.74 -6.06
N LEU A 33 -4.27 -0.24 -6.22
CA LEU A 33 -2.85 0.06 -6.25
C LEU A 33 -2.49 0.96 -7.43
N HIS A 34 -3.16 0.76 -8.54
CA HIS A 34 -2.91 1.58 -9.71
C HIS A 34 -3.38 3.01 -9.44
N GLU A 35 -4.49 3.15 -8.78
CA GLU A 35 -5.04 4.46 -8.47
C GLU A 35 -4.07 5.25 -7.57
N TYR A 36 -3.34 4.57 -6.70
CA TYR A 36 -2.43 5.22 -5.78
C TYR A 36 -0.97 5.03 -6.18
N ALA A 37 -0.73 4.77 -7.46
CA ALA A 37 0.63 4.48 -7.92
C ALA A 37 1.62 5.58 -7.58
N GLY A 38 1.15 6.81 -7.49
CA GLY A 38 2.05 7.92 -7.18
C GLY A 38 2.67 7.84 -5.78
N LEU A 39 2.06 7.08 -4.88
CA LEU A 39 2.60 6.93 -3.54
C LEU A 39 3.54 5.73 -3.45
N ILE A 40 3.45 4.81 -4.37
CA ILE A 40 4.15 3.54 -4.26
C ILE A 40 5.55 3.66 -4.81
N VAL A 41 6.53 3.46 -3.94
CA VAL A 41 7.93 3.54 -4.32
C VAL A 41 8.42 2.18 -4.80
N GLY A 42 7.91 1.12 -4.21
CA GLY A 42 8.30 -0.22 -4.61
C GLY A 42 7.24 -1.21 -4.21
N ARG A 43 7.17 -2.32 -4.90
CA ARG A 43 6.21 -3.35 -4.52
C ARG A 43 6.79 -4.71 -4.90
N MET A 44 6.39 -5.70 -4.12
CA MET A 44 6.78 -7.05 -4.39
C MET A 44 5.57 -7.93 -4.19
N GLY A 45 5.26 -8.76 -5.15
CA GLY A 45 4.15 -9.67 -5.06
C GLY A 45 4.65 -11.09 -5.11
N LEU A 46 4.07 -11.94 -4.28
CA LEU A 46 4.45 -13.34 -4.24
C LEU A 46 3.21 -14.20 -4.17
N PRO A 47 2.88 -14.92 -5.24
CA PRO A 47 1.79 -15.87 -5.16
C PRO A 47 2.29 -17.08 -4.40
N TYR A 48 1.70 -17.34 -3.25
CA TYR A 48 2.15 -18.43 -2.40
C TYR A 48 1.16 -19.59 -2.54
N ARG A 49 1.39 -20.39 -3.54
CA ARG A 49 0.44 -21.41 -3.91
C ARG A 49 0.22 -22.47 -2.88
N GLU A 50 1.21 -22.76 -2.09
CA GLU A 50 1.07 -23.79 -1.07
C GLU A 50 0.01 -23.47 -0.06
N ARG A 51 -0.24 -22.19 0.17
CA ARG A 51 -1.25 -21.77 1.10
C ARG A 51 -2.46 -21.18 0.40
N GLY A 52 -2.44 -21.11 -0.92
CA GLY A 52 -3.58 -20.59 -1.67
C GLY A 52 -3.78 -19.09 -1.52
N VAL A 53 -2.73 -18.37 -1.19
CA VAL A 53 -2.84 -16.93 -0.99
C VAL A 53 -1.86 -16.19 -1.88
N SER A 54 -2.05 -14.89 -2.01
CA SER A 54 -1.10 -14.05 -2.69
C SER A 54 -0.70 -12.95 -1.72
N VAL A 55 0.58 -12.65 -1.63
CA VAL A 55 1.08 -11.68 -0.67
C VAL A 55 1.70 -10.52 -1.43
N ILE A 56 1.34 -9.30 -1.07
CA ILE A 56 1.90 -8.12 -1.69
C ILE A 56 2.48 -7.23 -0.60
N SER A 57 3.69 -6.76 -0.84
CA SER A 57 4.35 -5.86 0.08
C SER A 57 4.63 -4.57 -0.67
N LEU A 58 4.28 -3.45 -0.07
CA LEU A 58 4.47 -2.15 -0.70
C LEU A 58 5.32 -1.26 0.18
N ILE A 59 6.15 -0.45 -0.47
CA ILE A 59 6.84 0.63 0.21
C ILE A 59 6.23 1.90 -0.34
N VAL A 60 5.71 2.74 0.54
CA VAL A 60 5.01 3.95 0.12
C VAL A 60 5.67 5.18 0.72
N ASP A 61 5.52 6.30 0.03
CA ASP A 61 6.08 7.57 0.47
C ASP A 61 5.00 8.62 0.21
N GLY A 62 4.49 9.20 1.26
CA GLY A 62 3.45 10.20 1.13
C GLY A 62 3.05 10.73 2.48
N SER A 63 2.05 11.59 2.50
CA SER A 63 1.58 12.13 3.76
C SER A 63 0.81 11.06 4.51
N ASN A 64 0.65 11.27 5.79
CA ASN A 64 -0.10 10.33 6.60
C ASN A 64 -1.52 10.17 6.06
N ASP A 65 -2.13 11.25 5.60
CA ASP A 65 -3.47 11.18 5.06
C ASP A 65 -3.54 10.38 3.78
N GLU A 66 -2.55 10.54 2.93
CA GLU A 66 -2.52 9.81 1.67
C GLU A 66 -2.34 8.32 1.91
N ILE A 67 -1.45 7.97 2.81
CA ILE A 67 -1.20 6.56 3.10
C ILE A 67 -2.41 5.95 3.78
N SER A 68 -3.04 6.70 4.68
CA SER A 68 -4.23 6.20 5.35
C SER A 68 -5.39 6.00 4.39
N ALA A 69 -5.51 6.85 3.39
CA ALA A 69 -6.56 6.70 2.39
C ALA A 69 -6.34 5.41 1.60
N LEU A 70 -5.10 5.13 1.24
CA LEU A 70 -4.79 3.92 0.52
C LEU A 70 -5.10 2.68 1.36
N THR A 71 -4.61 2.66 2.61
CA THR A 71 -4.79 1.49 3.45
C THR A 71 -6.26 1.29 3.80
N GLY A 72 -7.00 2.39 3.97
CA GLY A 72 -8.42 2.30 4.25
C GLY A 72 -9.19 1.69 3.09
N LYS A 73 -8.82 2.08 1.88
CA LYS A 73 -9.49 1.55 0.72
C LYS A 73 -9.17 0.08 0.53
N LEU A 74 -7.91 -0.28 0.71
CA LEU A 74 -7.51 -1.68 0.62
C LEU A 74 -8.19 -2.51 1.69
N GLY A 75 -8.33 -1.97 2.89
CA GLY A 75 -8.92 -2.69 4.00
C GLY A 75 -10.39 -3.00 3.82
N ARG A 76 -11.05 -2.31 2.90
CA ARG A 76 -12.45 -2.57 2.65
C ARG A 76 -12.69 -3.68 1.65
N VAL A 77 -11.65 -4.17 1.02
CA VAL A 77 -11.81 -5.23 0.04
C VAL A 77 -11.99 -6.54 0.78
N GLY A 78 -13.10 -7.23 0.53
CA GLY A 78 -13.33 -8.52 1.16
C GLY A 78 -12.38 -9.55 0.57
N GLY A 79 -11.85 -10.40 1.40
CA GLY A 79 -10.95 -11.46 0.93
C GLY A 79 -9.48 -11.12 1.05
N ALA A 80 -9.16 -9.97 1.63
CA ALA A 80 -7.76 -9.59 1.83
C ALA A 80 -7.57 -9.01 3.22
N SER A 81 -6.40 -9.26 3.79
CA SER A 81 -6.03 -8.70 5.08
C SER A 81 -4.93 -7.67 4.84
N VAL A 82 -5.04 -6.51 5.46
CA VAL A 82 -4.12 -5.41 5.22
C VAL A 82 -3.59 -4.88 6.53
N LYS A 83 -2.28 -4.69 6.61
CA LYS A 83 -1.66 -4.05 7.76
C LYS A 83 -0.63 -3.07 7.26
N SER A 84 -0.44 -2.02 8.00
CA SER A 84 0.52 -1.01 7.59
C SER A 84 1.32 -0.52 8.77
N MET A 85 2.51 0.00 8.46
CA MET A 85 3.35 0.63 9.43
C MET A 85 3.80 1.93 8.80
N ILE A 86 3.64 3.03 9.51
CA ILE A 86 4.01 4.34 9.00
C ILE A 86 5.00 4.95 9.97
N THR A 87 6.11 5.45 9.45
CA THR A 87 7.12 6.06 10.31
C THR A 87 6.61 7.39 10.81
N LYS A 88 7.19 7.86 11.90
CA LYS A 88 6.86 9.16 12.38
C LYS A 88 7.58 10.16 11.50
N ASN A 89 7.02 11.33 11.40
CA ASN A 89 7.66 12.37 10.65
C ASN A 89 8.85 12.82 11.46
N SER A 90 10.01 12.56 11.01
CA SER A 90 11.18 12.84 11.79
C SER A 90 11.86 14.14 11.46
N ASN A 91 11.36 14.85 10.55
CA ASN A 91 11.95 16.14 10.29
C ASN A 91 11.10 17.24 10.64
#